data_4c0fdf23ec186456c89597043451620b
#
_entry.id   4c0fdf23ec186456c89597043451620b
#
_cell.length_a   1.000
_cell.length_b   1.000
_cell.length_c   1.000
_cell.angle_alpha   90.00
_cell.angle_beta   90.00
_cell.angle_gamma   90.00
#
_symmetry.space_group_name_H-M   'P 1'
#
loop_
_entity.id
_entity.type
_entity.pdbx_description
1 polymer ?
#
loop_
_entity_poly.entity_id
_entity_poly.type
_entity_poly.pdbx_seq_one_letter_code
_entity_poly.pdbx_strand_id
1 'polypeptide(L)'
;LPKISQNIQKAKRWFNVAMAKADYQGDYHYCYCTKSSHFNFVLEEVLKNDVHIETSSAFDLHIIESLNEQGLFDKNNFIICNGFKRIQYIEGIVNLVHEGYTNIIPVLDNMLEFDQLNSILDGKCKLGIRIASEEEPRFEFYTSRLGIRYNDIIPFYKEKIKHNPKFELKMLHMFINTGIQDTAYYWN
;
A
#
# COMPACT_ATOMS: atom_id res chain seq x y z
N LEU A 1 24.15 8.99 -0.67
CA LEU A 1 22.74 9.08 -0.24
C LEU A 1 22.00 10.30 -0.78
N PRO A 2 22.60 11.50 -1.03
CA PRO A 2 21.87 12.66 -1.52
C PRO A 2 21.03 12.42 -2.78
N LYS A 3 21.42 11.45 -3.61
CA LYS A 3 20.70 11.07 -4.82
C LYS A 3 19.30 10.51 -4.53
N ILE A 4 19.11 9.84 -3.39
CA ILE A 4 17.81 9.31 -2.96
C ILE A 4 16.85 10.47 -2.75
N SER A 5 17.21 11.42 -1.88
CA SER A 5 16.39 12.61 -1.62
C SER A 5 16.12 13.42 -2.88
N GLN A 6 17.13 13.63 -3.72
CA GLN A 6 16.94 14.34 -5.00
C GLN A 6 15.90 13.67 -5.90
N ASN A 7 15.92 12.33 -6.00
CA ASN A 7 14.97 11.59 -6.84
C ASN A 7 13.55 11.61 -6.25
N ILE A 8 13.41 11.48 -4.93
CA ILE A 8 12.11 11.58 -4.24
C ILE A 8 11.51 12.98 -4.47
N GLN A 9 12.28 14.04 -4.22
CA GLN A 9 11.81 15.42 -4.42
C GLN A 9 11.45 15.70 -5.88
N LYS A 10 12.21 15.15 -6.82
CA LYS A 10 11.91 15.24 -8.25
C LYS A 10 10.60 14.57 -8.61
N ALA A 11 10.35 13.35 -8.08
CA ALA A 11 9.09 12.63 -8.29
C ALA A 11 7.91 13.41 -7.70
N LYS A 12 7.99 13.84 -6.44
CA LYS A 12 6.95 14.66 -5.79
C LYS A 12 6.64 15.93 -6.60
N ARG A 13 7.67 16.62 -7.07
CA ARG A 13 7.50 17.83 -7.90
C ARG A 13 6.79 17.53 -9.22
N TRP A 14 7.13 16.44 -9.90
CA TRP A 14 6.50 16.10 -11.17
C TRP A 14 5.01 15.79 -11.01
N PHE A 15 4.64 15.01 -9.98
CA PHE A 15 3.24 14.74 -9.68
C PHE A 15 2.48 16.00 -9.30
N ASN A 16 3.03 16.85 -8.44
CA ASN A 16 2.39 18.12 -8.06
C ASN A 16 2.15 19.03 -9.27
N VAL A 17 3.12 19.12 -10.20
CA VAL A 17 2.94 19.89 -11.43
C VAL A 17 1.87 19.29 -12.34
N ALA A 18 1.83 17.96 -12.47
CA ALA A 18 0.82 17.29 -13.29
C ALA A 18 -0.59 17.45 -12.69
N MET A 19 -0.73 17.29 -11.38
CA MET A 19 -2.00 17.48 -10.66
C MET A 19 -2.51 18.92 -10.79
N ALA A 20 -1.63 19.91 -10.62
CA ALA A 20 -1.99 21.32 -10.81
C ALA A 20 -2.45 21.63 -12.24
N LYS A 21 -1.81 21.04 -13.25
CA LYS A 21 -2.23 21.19 -14.65
C LYS A 21 -3.57 20.53 -14.96
N ALA A 22 -3.89 19.44 -14.26
CA ALA A 22 -5.14 18.71 -14.44
C ALA A 22 -6.27 19.21 -13.52
N ASP A 23 -6.03 20.26 -12.74
CA ASP A 23 -6.95 20.75 -11.70
C ASP A 23 -7.44 19.63 -10.74
N TYR A 24 -6.52 18.71 -10.44
CA TYR A 24 -6.82 17.58 -9.53
C TYR A 24 -6.84 18.05 -8.09
N GLN A 25 -7.94 17.76 -7.37
CA GLN A 25 -8.20 18.27 -6.03
C GLN A 25 -7.72 17.34 -4.90
N GLY A 26 -7.13 16.21 -5.23
CA GLY A 26 -6.56 15.27 -4.24
C GLY A 26 -5.09 15.54 -3.95
N ASP A 27 -4.55 14.76 -3.01
CA ASP A 27 -3.15 14.84 -2.60
C ASP A 27 -2.32 13.70 -3.23
N TYR A 28 -1.01 13.95 -3.37
CA TYR A 28 -0.03 12.94 -3.76
C TYR A 28 0.78 12.49 -2.56
N HIS A 29 0.70 11.20 -2.24
CA HIS A 29 1.45 10.57 -1.17
C HIS A 29 2.53 9.65 -1.74
N TYR A 30 3.80 10.00 -1.53
CA TYR A 30 4.90 9.13 -1.90
C TYR A 30 5.10 8.07 -0.83
N CYS A 31 4.92 6.79 -1.18
CA CYS A 31 5.19 5.66 -0.30
C CYS A 31 6.47 4.96 -0.75
N TYR A 32 7.48 4.90 0.12
CA TYR A 32 8.71 4.17 -0.17
C TYR A 32 8.53 2.69 0.14
N CYS A 33 8.84 1.83 -0.83
CA CYS A 33 8.70 0.38 -0.66
C CYS A 33 9.98 -0.22 -0.03
N THR A 34 9.86 -0.81 1.15
CA THR A 34 10.94 -1.49 1.89
C THR A 34 11.56 -2.64 1.10
N LYS A 35 10.79 -3.27 0.22
CA LYS A 35 11.27 -4.33 -0.67
C LYS A 35 12.43 -3.88 -1.56
N SER A 36 12.51 -2.60 -1.91
CA SER A 36 13.60 -2.06 -2.72
C SER A 36 14.91 -2.00 -1.93
N SER A 37 14.85 -1.53 -0.69
CA SER A 37 15.95 -1.55 0.27
C SER A 37 15.42 -1.19 1.66
N HIS A 38 15.79 -1.97 2.66
CA HIS A 38 15.37 -1.77 4.05
C HIS A 38 16.56 -1.47 4.99
N PHE A 39 17.73 -1.12 4.44
CA PHE A 39 18.86 -0.71 5.26
C PHE A 39 18.55 0.59 6.00
N ASN A 40 18.88 0.64 7.29
CA ASN A 40 18.58 1.77 8.17
C ASN A 40 19.01 3.12 7.58
N PHE A 41 20.27 3.23 7.11
CA PHE A 41 20.79 4.46 6.51
C PHE A 41 20.05 4.90 5.23
N VAL A 42 19.40 3.96 4.52
CA VAL A 42 18.55 4.29 3.36
C VAL A 42 17.21 4.83 3.85
N LEU A 43 16.60 4.17 4.84
CA LEU A 43 15.32 4.59 5.41
C LEU A 43 15.43 5.96 6.10
N GLU A 44 16.51 6.21 6.85
CA GLU A 44 16.80 7.53 7.42
C GLU A 44 16.85 8.64 6.36
N GLU A 45 17.50 8.37 5.23
CA GLU A 45 17.58 9.36 4.14
C GLU A 45 16.23 9.54 3.45
N VAL A 46 15.49 8.46 3.25
CA VAL A 46 14.15 8.47 2.64
C VAL A 46 13.18 9.30 3.50
N LEU A 47 13.15 9.06 4.81
CA LEU A 47 12.20 9.69 5.73
C LEU A 47 12.41 11.19 5.93
N LYS A 48 13.61 11.73 5.63
CA LYS A 48 13.85 13.19 5.61
C LYS A 48 12.98 13.94 4.59
N ASN A 49 12.30 13.22 3.69
CA ASN A 49 11.58 13.81 2.55
C ASN A 49 10.06 13.84 2.74
N ASP A 50 9.57 13.70 3.97
CA ASP A 50 8.14 13.65 4.25
C ASP A 50 7.45 12.64 3.34
N VAL A 51 7.77 11.39 3.52
CA VAL A 51 7.25 10.25 2.77
C VAL A 51 6.65 9.22 3.72
N HIS A 52 5.86 8.35 3.14
CA HIS A 52 5.23 7.22 3.81
C HIS A 52 5.97 5.92 3.48
N ILE A 53 5.56 4.80 4.06
CA ILE A 53 6.21 3.50 3.84
C ILE A 53 5.21 2.48 3.29
N GLU A 54 5.65 1.71 2.30
CA GLU A 54 5.01 0.47 1.88
C GLU A 54 5.84 -0.71 2.37
N THR A 55 5.21 -1.61 3.12
CA THR A 55 5.77 -2.86 3.62
C THR A 55 5.30 -4.04 2.77
N SER A 56 6.04 -5.14 2.75
CA SER A 56 5.73 -6.33 1.95
C SER A 56 5.75 -7.63 2.74
N SER A 57 6.07 -7.57 4.03
CA SER A 57 6.16 -8.74 4.90
C SER A 57 5.98 -8.39 6.38
N ALA A 58 5.77 -9.40 7.21
CA ALA A 58 5.72 -9.25 8.67
C ALA A 58 7.01 -8.66 9.25
N PHE A 59 8.17 -8.97 8.66
CA PHE A 59 9.46 -8.46 9.12
C PHE A 59 9.58 -6.95 8.96
N ASP A 60 8.95 -6.39 7.94
CA ASP A 60 8.99 -4.95 7.70
C ASP A 60 8.25 -4.15 8.77
N LEU A 61 7.29 -4.77 9.48
CA LEU A 61 6.56 -4.11 10.57
C LEU A 61 7.48 -3.82 11.76
N HIS A 62 8.42 -4.71 12.09
CA HIS A 62 9.43 -4.44 13.12
C HIS A 62 10.36 -3.28 12.75
N ILE A 63 10.57 -3.05 11.45
CA ILE A 63 11.31 -1.87 10.99
C ILE A 63 10.50 -0.61 11.29
N ILE A 64 9.18 -0.62 11.05
CA ILE A 64 8.30 0.52 11.38
C ILE A 64 8.34 0.83 12.88
N GLU A 65 8.21 -0.19 13.73
CA GLU A 65 8.32 -0.03 15.19
C GLU A 65 9.64 0.62 15.59
N SER A 66 10.76 0.08 15.10
CA SER A 66 12.09 0.61 15.36
C SER A 66 12.28 2.06 14.86
N LEU A 67 11.75 2.41 13.69
CA LEU A 67 11.82 3.77 13.16
C LEU A 67 10.96 4.75 13.99
N ASN A 68 9.83 4.30 14.53
CA ASN A 68 9.00 5.10 15.41
C ASN A 68 9.70 5.32 16.76
N GLU A 69 10.29 4.29 17.37
CA GLU A 69 11.08 4.40 18.61
C GLU A 69 12.24 5.38 18.49
N GLN A 70 12.86 5.45 17.31
CA GLN A 70 13.91 6.41 17.00
C GLN A 70 13.40 7.84 16.71
N GLY A 71 12.08 8.05 16.68
CA GLY A 71 11.48 9.32 16.33
C GLY A 71 11.59 9.71 14.85
N LEU A 72 11.89 8.74 13.99
CA LEU A 72 12.04 8.94 12.53
C LEU A 72 10.74 8.74 11.76
N PHE A 73 9.77 8.05 12.34
CA PHE A 73 8.48 7.73 11.69
C PHE A 73 7.32 8.00 12.64
N ASP A 74 6.35 8.79 12.19
CA ASP A 74 5.17 9.14 12.98
C ASP A 74 4.04 8.11 12.80
N LYS A 75 3.29 7.81 13.87
CA LYS A 75 2.15 6.88 13.84
C LYS A 75 0.99 7.33 12.95
N ASN A 76 0.96 8.60 12.56
CA ASN A 76 0.00 9.15 11.62
C ASN A 76 0.44 9.03 10.15
N ASN A 77 1.66 8.61 9.87
CA ASN A 77 2.11 8.36 8.51
C ASN A 77 1.41 7.13 7.92
N PHE A 78 1.21 7.11 6.62
CA PHE A 78 0.67 5.93 5.95
C PHE A 78 1.66 4.77 5.99
N ILE A 79 1.12 3.59 6.32
CA ILE A 79 1.79 2.29 6.21
C ILE A 79 0.96 1.44 5.27
N ILE A 80 1.42 1.27 4.05
CA ILE A 80 0.74 0.45 3.05
C ILE A 80 1.25 -0.98 3.18
N CYS A 81 0.44 -1.88 3.74
CA CYS A 81 0.81 -3.28 3.93
C CYS A 81 0.43 -4.10 2.71
N ASN A 82 1.35 -4.13 1.74
CA ASN A 82 1.18 -4.86 0.48
C ASN A 82 1.75 -6.29 0.57
N GLY A 83 1.53 -7.11 -0.45
CA GLY A 83 1.99 -8.51 -0.52
C GLY A 83 1.09 -9.49 0.21
N PHE A 84 1.30 -10.78 -0.06
CA PHE A 84 0.53 -11.89 0.51
C PHE A 84 0.67 -11.94 2.04
N LYS A 85 -0.45 -11.94 2.75
CA LYS A 85 -0.48 -11.86 4.21
C LYS A 85 -0.69 -13.23 4.83
N ARG A 86 0.41 -13.80 5.34
CA ARG A 86 0.33 -14.92 6.29
C ARG A 86 -0.15 -14.39 7.64
N ILE A 87 -0.56 -15.31 8.51
CA ILE A 87 -1.13 -14.97 9.82
C ILE A 87 -0.23 -14.03 10.64
N GLN A 88 1.08 -14.25 10.63
CA GLN A 88 2.03 -13.38 11.36
C GLN A 88 2.02 -11.93 10.88
N TYR A 89 1.80 -11.73 9.57
CA TYR A 89 1.70 -10.37 9.02
C TYR A 89 0.39 -9.70 9.44
N ILE A 90 -0.72 -10.46 9.43
CA ILE A 90 -2.02 -9.96 9.87
C ILE A 90 -2.00 -9.63 11.37
N GLU A 91 -1.43 -10.50 12.21
CA GLU A 91 -1.25 -10.26 13.65
C GLU A 91 -0.41 -9.01 13.91
N GLY A 92 0.70 -8.84 13.20
CA GLY A 92 1.53 -7.63 13.30
C GLY A 92 0.78 -6.35 12.88
N ILE A 93 -0.04 -6.40 11.83
CA ILE A 93 -0.89 -5.28 11.42
C ILE A 93 -1.88 -4.93 12.54
N VAL A 94 -2.54 -5.93 13.14
CA VAL A 94 -3.48 -5.73 14.24
C VAL A 94 -2.79 -5.13 15.46
N ASN A 95 -1.58 -5.59 15.79
CA ASN A 95 -0.78 -5.02 16.89
C ASN A 95 -0.49 -3.53 16.67
N LEU A 96 -0.06 -3.14 15.46
CA LEU A 96 0.19 -1.74 15.15
C LEU A 96 -1.10 -0.89 15.24
N VAL A 97 -2.26 -1.43 14.83
CA VAL A 97 -3.56 -0.75 15.04
C VAL A 97 -3.81 -0.51 16.53
N HIS A 98 -3.59 -1.51 17.39
CA HIS A 98 -3.74 -1.38 18.84
C HIS A 98 -2.74 -0.42 19.47
N GLU A 99 -1.55 -0.30 18.91
CA GLU A 99 -0.52 0.68 19.34
C GLU A 99 -0.80 2.11 18.88
N GLY A 100 -1.89 2.33 18.15
CA GLY A 100 -2.34 3.65 17.74
C GLY A 100 -1.79 4.15 16.41
N TYR A 101 -1.32 3.26 15.52
CA TYR A 101 -1.03 3.65 14.13
C TYR A 101 -2.34 3.85 13.38
N THR A 102 -2.67 5.10 13.06
CA THR A 102 -3.99 5.49 12.54
C THR A 102 -4.15 5.34 11.03
N ASN A 103 -3.05 5.25 10.31
CA ASN A 103 -3.03 5.22 8.85
C ASN A 103 -2.38 3.95 8.29
N ILE A 104 -2.55 2.82 8.98
CA ILE A 104 -2.18 1.51 8.44
C ILE A 104 -3.26 1.01 7.49
N ILE A 105 -2.84 0.58 6.29
CA ILE A 105 -3.73 0.14 5.22
C ILE A 105 -3.27 -1.23 4.72
N PRO A 106 -3.79 -2.35 5.27
CA PRO A 106 -3.61 -3.67 4.66
C PRO A 106 -4.27 -3.70 3.28
N VAL A 107 -3.47 -4.05 2.27
CA VAL A 107 -3.93 -4.20 0.89
C VAL A 107 -4.23 -5.67 0.63
N LEU A 108 -5.49 -6.00 0.48
CA LEU A 108 -5.96 -7.39 0.31
C LEU A 108 -5.55 -7.93 -1.06
N ASP A 109 -4.78 -9.01 -1.07
CA ASP A 109 -4.43 -9.78 -2.27
C ASP A 109 -5.49 -10.83 -2.64
N ASN A 110 -6.33 -11.21 -1.67
CA ASN A 110 -7.45 -12.15 -1.86
C ASN A 110 -8.50 -11.96 -0.76
N MET A 111 -9.66 -12.60 -0.95
CA MET A 111 -10.79 -12.46 -0.01
C MET A 111 -10.56 -13.17 1.33
N LEU A 112 -9.73 -14.22 1.37
CA LEU A 112 -9.43 -14.95 2.60
C LEU A 112 -8.65 -14.10 3.60
N GLU A 113 -7.78 -13.21 3.11
CA GLU A 113 -7.06 -12.26 3.96
C GLU A 113 -8.01 -11.32 4.71
N PHE A 114 -9.13 -10.94 4.10
CA PHE A 114 -10.16 -10.17 4.77
C PHE A 114 -10.81 -10.96 5.92
N ASP A 115 -11.21 -12.20 5.66
CA ASP A 115 -11.86 -13.02 6.69
C ASP A 115 -10.92 -13.27 7.88
N GLN A 116 -9.64 -13.50 7.63
CA GLN A 116 -8.61 -13.64 8.67
C GLN A 116 -8.44 -12.33 9.47
N LEU A 117 -8.26 -11.20 8.79
CA LEU A 117 -8.12 -9.90 9.44
C LEU A 117 -9.37 -9.55 10.27
N ASN A 118 -10.57 -9.76 9.71
CA ASN A 118 -11.83 -9.49 10.38
C ASN A 118 -12.04 -10.35 11.64
N SER A 119 -11.50 -11.58 11.65
CA SER A 119 -11.63 -12.49 12.78
C SER A 119 -10.83 -12.08 14.02
N ILE A 120 -9.67 -11.40 13.82
CA ILE A 120 -8.76 -11.07 14.92
C ILE A 120 -8.69 -9.55 15.22
N LEU A 121 -9.10 -8.69 14.27
CA LEU A 121 -9.10 -7.26 14.51
C LEU A 121 -10.18 -6.91 15.54
N ASP A 122 -9.75 -6.21 16.60
CA ASP A 122 -10.63 -5.49 17.52
C ASP A 122 -10.35 -3.99 17.37
N GLY A 123 -11.26 -3.27 16.74
CA GLY A 123 -11.07 -1.86 16.42
C GLY A 123 -11.39 -1.50 14.97
N LYS A 124 -10.96 -0.32 14.54
CA LYS A 124 -11.16 0.19 13.18
C LYS A 124 -9.87 0.18 12.38
N CYS A 125 -9.96 -0.23 11.13
CA CYS A 125 -8.84 -0.24 10.22
C CYS A 125 -9.26 0.25 8.82
N LYS A 126 -8.35 0.96 8.16
CA LYS A 126 -8.47 1.28 6.73
C LYS A 126 -8.11 0.05 5.92
N LEU A 127 -8.70 -0.11 4.74
CA LEU A 127 -8.42 -1.21 3.83
C LEU A 127 -8.01 -0.72 2.44
N GLY A 128 -7.12 -1.48 1.81
CA GLY A 128 -6.90 -1.46 0.39
C GLY A 128 -7.35 -2.77 -0.27
N ILE A 129 -7.72 -2.71 -1.54
CA ILE A 129 -7.95 -3.88 -2.38
C ILE A 129 -6.98 -3.83 -3.54
N ARG A 130 -6.19 -4.88 -3.73
CA ARG A 130 -5.38 -5.05 -4.92
C ARG A 130 -6.23 -5.58 -6.05
N ILE A 131 -6.24 -4.85 -7.16
CA ILE A 131 -6.90 -5.25 -8.38
C ILE A 131 -5.96 -6.21 -9.12
N ALA A 132 -6.46 -7.41 -9.47
CA ALA A 132 -5.74 -8.30 -10.36
C ALA A 132 -5.63 -7.64 -11.73
N SER A 133 -4.40 -7.43 -12.22
CA SER A 133 -4.20 -6.91 -13.57
C SER A 133 -4.61 -7.98 -14.57
N GLU A 134 -5.63 -7.69 -15.36
CA GLU A 134 -5.97 -8.43 -16.55
C GLU A 134 -5.08 -7.90 -17.68
N GLU A 135 -3.79 -8.26 -17.64
CA GLU A 135 -2.93 -8.01 -18.79
C GLU A 135 -3.40 -8.93 -19.92
N GLU A 136 -3.73 -8.39 -21.09
CA GLU A 136 -3.81 -9.22 -22.30
C GLU A 136 -2.47 -9.93 -22.46
N PRO A 137 -2.42 -11.26 -22.31
CA PRO A 137 -1.17 -11.96 -22.30
C PRO A 137 -0.58 -11.92 -23.70
N ARG A 138 0.54 -11.24 -23.88
CA ARG A 138 1.44 -11.56 -25.00
C ARG A 138 2.01 -12.99 -24.86
N PHE A 139 1.78 -13.64 -23.72
CA PHE A 139 2.12 -15.02 -23.39
C PHE A 139 0.88 -15.73 -22.89
N GLU A 140 0.51 -16.83 -23.47
CA GLU A 140 -0.70 -17.64 -23.23
C GLU A 140 -0.92 -18.09 -21.76
N PHE A 141 -0.02 -17.76 -20.81
CA PHE A 141 -0.02 -18.28 -19.46
C PHE A 141 0.12 -17.26 -18.34
N TYR A 142 0.06 -15.94 -18.61
CA TYR A 142 0.22 -14.94 -17.54
C TYR A 142 -1.13 -14.46 -17.01
N THR A 143 -1.60 -15.12 -15.94
CA THR A 143 -2.65 -14.56 -15.08
C THR A 143 -1.99 -14.00 -13.84
N SER A 144 -2.34 -12.76 -13.43
CA SER A 144 -1.92 -12.24 -12.15
C SER A 144 -2.38 -13.19 -11.05
N ARG A 145 -1.42 -13.73 -10.27
CA ARG A 145 -1.73 -14.61 -9.14
C ARG A 145 -2.14 -13.82 -7.89
N LEU A 146 -2.03 -12.50 -7.94
CA LEU A 146 -2.24 -11.60 -6.83
C LEU A 146 -3.33 -10.60 -7.18
N GLY A 147 -4.16 -10.29 -6.19
CA GLY A 147 -5.25 -9.36 -6.33
C GLY A 147 -6.61 -10.03 -6.54
N ILE A 148 -7.66 -9.22 -6.34
CA ILE A 148 -9.05 -9.60 -6.55
C ILE A 148 -9.44 -9.22 -7.97
N ARG A 149 -10.12 -10.11 -8.68
CA ARG A 149 -10.57 -9.84 -10.05
C ARG A 149 -11.51 -8.66 -10.09
N TYR A 150 -11.41 -7.86 -11.14
CA TYR A 150 -12.20 -6.64 -11.31
C TYR A 150 -13.72 -6.88 -11.08
N ASN A 151 -14.27 -7.93 -11.66
CA ASN A 151 -15.71 -8.25 -11.54
C ASN A 151 -16.13 -8.67 -10.12
N ASP A 152 -15.20 -9.10 -9.28
CA ASP A 152 -15.46 -9.59 -7.93
C ASP A 152 -15.37 -8.47 -6.87
N ILE A 153 -14.72 -7.34 -7.19
CA ILE A 153 -14.47 -6.25 -6.23
C ILE A 153 -15.77 -5.65 -5.71
N ILE A 154 -16.71 -5.28 -6.59
CA ILE A 154 -17.97 -4.63 -6.20
C ILE A 154 -18.87 -5.58 -5.39
N PRO A 155 -19.09 -6.85 -5.80
CA PRO A 155 -19.80 -7.81 -4.97
C PRO A 155 -19.17 -7.99 -3.60
N PHE A 156 -17.86 -8.22 -3.55
CA PHE A 156 -17.10 -8.37 -2.30
C PHE A 156 -17.23 -7.16 -1.37
N TYR A 157 -17.07 -5.95 -1.90
CA TYR A 157 -17.24 -4.72 -1.14
C TYR A 157 -18.65 -4.63 -0.53
N LYS A 158 -19.70 -4.88 -1.34
CA LYS A 158 -21.09 -4.78 -0.89
C LYS A 158 -21.42 -5.81 0.17
N GLU A 159 -20.90 -7.03 0.03
CA GLU A 159 -21.21 -8.15 0.93
C GLU A 159 -20.42 -8.07 2.24
N LYS A 160 -19.11 -7.78 2.17
CA LYS A 160 -18.20 -7.95 3.30
C LYS A 160 -17.78 -6.65 3.97
N ILE A 161 -17.62 -5.56 3.21
CA ILE A 161 -16.96 -4.34 3.70
C ILE A 161 -17.96 -3.23 3.99
N LYS A 162 -18.89 -2.96 3.07
CA LYS A 162 -19.77 -1.77 3.10
C LYS A 162 -20.48 -1.53 4.44
N HIS A 163 -20.94 -2.59 5.09
CA HIS A 163 -21.69 -2.53 6.34
C HIS A 163 -20.90 -3.03 7.55
N ASN A 164 -19.61 -3.31 7.37
CA ASN A 164 -18.76 -3.76 8.46
C ASN A 164 -18.17 -2.54 9.21
N PRO A 165 -18.51 -2.35 10.50
CA PRO A 165 -18.10 -1.16 11.25
C PRO A 165 -16.61 -1.09 11.54
N LYS A 166 -15.87 -2.19 11.37
CA LYS A 166 -14.43 -2.28 11.60
C LYS A 166 -13.61 -1.71 10.44
N PHE A 167 -14.17 -1.67 9.22
CA PHE A 167 -13.37 -1.40 8.03
C PHE A 167 -13.88 -0.22 7.21
N GLU A 168 -12.92 0.55 6.69
CA GLU A 168 -13.16 1.61 5.74
C GLU A 168 -12.29 1.39 4.50
N LEU A 169 -12.90 1.14 3.34
CA LEU A 169 -12.16 1.03 2.09
C LEU A 169 -11.61 2.40 1.68
N LYS A 170 -10.30 2.54 1.65
CA LYS A 170 -9.58 3.79 1.32
C LYS A 170 -8.71 3.70 0.07
N MET A 171 -8.37 2.51 -0.39
CA MET A 171 -7.40 2.34 -1.46
C MET A 171 -7.84 1.26 -2.45
N LEU A 172 -7.69 1.56 -3.72
CA LEU A 172 -7.57 0.57 -4.78
C LEU A 172 -6.11 0.55 -5.21
N HIS A 173 -5.49 -0.61 -5.12
CA HIS A 173 -4.10 -0.80 -5.45
C HIS A 173 -3.98 -1.53 -6.78
N MET A 174 -3.15 -1.02 -7.68
CA MET A 174 -2.82 -1.71 -8.92
C MET A 174 -1.31 -1.78 -9.07
N PHE A 175 -0.83 -2.86 -9.66
CA PHE A 175 0.56 -3.03 -10.03
C PHE A 175 0.69 -2.87 -11.54
N ILE A 176 1.51 -1.93 -11.95
CA ILE A 176 1.81 -1.72 -13.36
C ILE A 176 3.16 -2.41 -13.63
N ASN A 177 3.14 -3.41 -14.51
CA ASN A 177 4.36 -4.14 -14.84
C ASN A 177 5.34 -3.24 -15.61
N THR A 178 6.64 -3.42 -15.37
CA THR A 178 7.73 -2.62 -15.94
C THR A 178 7.86 -2.72 -17.47
N GLY A 179 7.07 -3.55 -18.12
CA GLY A 179 7.03 -3.72 -19.58
C GLY A 179 6.03 -2.81 -20.31
N ILE A 180 5.48 -1.78 -19.66
CA ILE A 180 4.52 -0.88 -20.30
C ILE A 180 5.20 -0.13 -21.45
N GLN A 181 4.69 -0.37 -22.66
CA GLN A 181 5.07 0.38 -23.85
C GLN A 181 4.03 1.44 -24.23
N ASP A 182 2.77 1.28 -23.78
CA ASP A 182 1.67 2.22 -24.01
C ASP A 182 0.98 2.54 -22.68
N THR A 183 1.17 3.76 -22.20
CA THR A 183 0.54 4.23 -20.97
C THR A 183 -0.96 4.49 -21.13
N ALA A 184 -1.45 4.75 -22.32
CA ALA A 184 -2.88 5.00 -22.57
C ALA A 184 -3.72 3.74 -22.29
N TYR A 185 -3.20 2.56 -22.56
CA TYR A 185 -3.87 1.28 -22.28
C TYR A 185 -4.24 1.08 -20.80
N TYR A 186 -3.43 1.62 -19.88
CA TYR A 186 -3.65 1.46 -18.43
C TYR A 186 -4.55 2.53 -17.81
N TRP A 187 -4.84 3.61 -18.55
CA TRP A 187 -5.61 4.75 -18.03
C TRP A 187 -6.97 4.92 -18.69
N ASN A 188 -7.28 4.09 -19.69
CA ASN A 188 -8.59 4.00 -20.32
C ASN A 188 -9.41 2.85 -19.76
#